data_621cec16c143bc51c8890f8a65c415ce
#
_entry.id   621cec16c143bc51c8890f8a65c415ce
#
_cell.length_a   1.000
_cell.length_b   1.000
_cell.length_c   1.000
_cell.angle_alpha   90.00
_cell.angle_beta   90.00
_cell.angle_gamma   90.00
#
_symmetry.space_group_name_H-M   'P 1'
#
loop_
_entity.id
_entity.type
_entity.pdbx_description
1 polymer ?
#
loop_
_entity_poly.entity_id
_entity_poly.type
_entity_poly.pdbx_seq_one_letter_code
_entity_poly.pdbx_strand_id
1 'polypeptide(L)'
;MKLVTYQHQGNISIGKVDGDLVIDLPRNDPALPATMKALLEAGPEAIARAHAVLPGHAVALSQVTLLAPLPNPSKYLAIGMNYRKHVAEAAKVGVSTPPTQVWFNKQVSCINGPFGDVHLPAVSNQLDYEVELCVVIGQRCRHVSREAARSVIAGYMVCNDVSVRDWQLATQTMTIGKSFDTCGPIGPWIVTPDELGDPHALRLQMWVNGELRQDDMTGAMIHDIYDQIAHLSTAFTLEPGDLLATGTPSGVGVAMSPPVYLRAGDVMRAEIEGIGAIENRIVAEPV
;
A
#
# COMPACT_ATOMS: atom_id res chain seq x y z
N MET A 1 -3.97 6.27 15.42
CA MET A 1 -2.89 7.25 15.10
C MET A 1 -2.54 7.13 13.63
N LYS A 2 -2.26 8.27 12.93
CA LYS A 2 -1.82 8.33 11.52
C LYS A 2 -0.33 8.70 11.48
N LEU A 3 0.53 7.78 11.10
CA LEU A 3 1.98 7.96 11.03
C LEU A 3 2.41 8.35 9.61
N VAL A 4 3.25 9.39 9.49
CA VAL A 4 3.70 9.95 8.21
C VAL A 4 5.22 10.02 8.14
N THR A 5 5.75 9.85 6.94
CA THR A 5 7.06 10.37 6.54
C THR A 5 6.81 11.60 5.68
N TYR A 6 7.44 12.72 6.02
CA TYR A 6 7.17 13.98 5.37
C TYR A 6 8.45 14.80 5.13
N GLN A 7 8.38 15.70 4.17
CA GLN A 7 9.42 16.69 3.92
C GLN A 7 8.90 18.10 4.23
N HIS A 8 9.67 18.86 4.98
CA HIS A 8 9.42 20.26 5.26
C HIS A 8 10.72 21.07 5.18
N GLN A 9 10.74 22.13 4.38
CA GLN A 9 11.92 22.99 4.17
C GLN A 9 13.20 22.21 3.85
N GLY A 10 13.08 21.18 2.99
CA GLY A 10 14.21 20.34 2.56
C GLY A 10 14.58 19.20 3.53
N ASN A 11 14.07 19.20 4.77
CA ASN A 11 14.35 18.17 5.77
C ASN A 11 13.28 17.08 5.73
N ILE A 12 13.70 15.82 5.80
CA ILE A 12 12.80 14.66 5.93
C ILE A 12 12.74 14.26 7.40
N SER A 13 11.52 14.01 7.89
CA SER A 13 11.26 13.54 9.25
C SER A 13 10.06 12.60 9.25
N ILE A 14 9.81 11.99 10.41
CA ILE A 14 8.59 11.23 10.67
C ILE A 14 7.71 11.97 11.68
N GLY A 15 6.41 11.81 11.52
CA GLY A 15 5.45 12.48 12.36
C GLY A 15 4.17 11.68 12.57
N LYS A 16 3.30 12.21 13.43
CA LYS A 16 1.91 11.80 13.48
C LYS A 16 1.00 12.96 13.08
N VAL A 17 -0.08 12.63 12.39
CA VAL A 17 -1.11 13.62 12.02
C VAL A 17 -2.13 13.74 13.15
N ASP A 18 -2.41 14.97 13.56
CA ASP A 18 -3.45 15.33 14.52
C ASP A 18 -4.23 16.53 13.97
N GLY A 19 -5.46 16.33 13.54
CA GLY A 19 -6.20 17.32 12.76
C GLY A 19 -5.44 17.78 11.53
N ASP A 20 -5.19 19.08 11.43
CA ASP A 20 -4.46 19.72 10.33
C ASP A 20 -2.95 19.90 10.61
N LEU A 21 -2.43 19.23 11.63
CA LEU A 21 -1.03 19.33 12.03
C LEU A 21 -0.29 18.02 11.84
N VAL A 22 0.98 18.12 11.47
CA VAL A 22 1.98 17.06 11.57
C VAL A 22 2.85 17.34 12.78
N ILE A 23 2.76 16.49 13.79
CA ILE A 23 3.58 16.55 15.01
C ILE A 23 4.87 15.77 14.73
N ASP A 24 6.01 16.47 14.72
CA ASP A 24 7.33 15.86 14.49
C ASP A 24 7.71 14.97 15.67
N LEU A 25 7.85 13.67 15.45
CA LEU A 25 8.10 12.72 16.53
C LEU A 25 9.49 12.86 17.14
N PRO A 26 10.60 12.78 16.36
CA PRO A 26 11.93 12.84 16.94
C PRO A 26 12.32 14.23 17.50
N ARG A 27 11.71 15.31 17.01
CA ARG A 27 11.93 16.65 17.56
C ARG A 27 11.24 16.88 18.90
N ASN A 28 10.09 16.26 19.10
CA ASN A 28 9.36 16.36 20.37
C ASN A 28 9.87 15.35 21.39
N ASP A 29 10.38 14.21 20.93
CA ASP A 29 10.93 13.16 21.78
C ASP A 29 12.17 12.55 21.14
N PRO A 30 13.38 13.05 21.50
CA PRO A 30 14.64 12.57 20.90
C PRO A 30 15.00 11.10 21.20
N ALA A 31 14.26 10.42 22.07
CA ALA A 31 14.41 8.99 22.29
C ALA A 31 13.65 8.13 21.24
N LEU A 32 12.79 8.76 20.42
CA LEU A 32 12.15 8.10 19.30
C LEU A 32 13.10 8.03 18.09
N PRO A 33 13.07 6.94 17.33
CA PRO A 33 13.83 6.82 16.09
C PRO A 33 13.49 7.89 15.06
N ALA A 34 14.47 8.24 14.22
CA ALA A 34 14.32 9.29 13.21
C ALA A 34 13.70 8.81 11.89
N THR A 35 13.50 7.50 11.71
CA THR A 35 12.90 6.93 10.50
C THR A 35 11.74 6.01 10.81
N MET A 36 10.76 5.91 9.89
CA MET A 36 9.59 5.05 10.09
C MET A 36 9.97 3.58 10.31
N LYS A 37 10.91 3.08 9.50
CA LYS A 37 11.38 1.70 9.64
C LYS A 37 11.96 1.45 11.03
N ALA A 38 12.85 2.30 11.50
CA ALA A 38 13.44 2.16 12.82
C ALA A 38 12.40 2.32 13.95
N LEU A 39 11.36 3.13 13.76
CA LEU A 39 10.25 3.25 14.70
C LEU A 39 9.48 1.93 14.82
N LEU A 40 9.17 1.29 13.69
CA LEU A 40 8.50 -0.02 13.66
C LEU A 40 9.40 -1.12 14.26
N GLU A 41 10.69 -1.12 13.94
CA GLU A 41 11.67 -2.08 14.48
C GLU A 41 11.87 -1.92 16.00
N ALA A 42 11.69 -0.72 16.54
CA ALA A 42 11.73 -0.47 17.99
C ALA A 42 10.50 -1.03 18.73
N GLY A 43 9.48 -1.47 18.00
CA GLY A 43 8.37 -2.27 18.51
C GLY A 43 7.25 -1.50 19.22
N PRO A 44 6.33 -2.23 19.88
CA PRO A 44 5.09 -1.65 20.41
C PRO A 44 5.29 -0.55 21.45
N GLU A 45 6.34 -0.60 22.24
CA GLU A 45 6.64 0.43 23.24
C GLU A 45 6.99 1.77 22.59
N ALA A 46 7.76 1.75 21.50
CA ALA A 46 8.09 2.95 20.74
C ALA A 46 6.85 3.52 20.04
N ILE A 47 5.96 2.68 19.52
CA ILE A 47 4.68 3.09 18.94
C ILE A 47 3.78 3.72 20.00
N ALA A 48 3.67 3.14 21.18
CA ALA A 48 2.90 3.70 22.30
C ALA A 48 3.50 5.05 22.75
N ARG A 49 4.82 5.17 22.79
CA ARG A 49 5.53 6.43 23.09
C ARG A 49 5.26 7.49 22.03
N ALA A 50 5.31 7.15 20.75
CA ALA A 50 4.97 8.04 19.64
C ALA A 50 3.51 8.52 19.73
N HIS A 51 2.59 7.66 20.13
CA HIS A 51 1.19 8.02 20.36
C HIS A 51 1.05 9.07 21.46
N ALA A 52 1.84 8.98 22.54
CA ALA A 52 1.79 9.88 23.70
C ALA A 52 2.51 11.23 23.48
N VAL A 53 3.25 11.42 22.37
CA VAL A 53 3.94 12.69 22.08
C VAL A 53 2.94 13.84 22.02
N LEU A 54 3.22 14.91 22.77
CA LEU A 54 2.40 16.14 22.77
C LEU A 54 2.86 17.10 21.67
N PRO A 55 1.97 18.01 21.17
CA PRO A 55 2.28 18.91 20.08
C PRO A 55 3.17 20.09 20.53
N GLY A 56 4.50 19.89 20.60
CA GLY A 56 5.49 20.94 20.78
C GLY A 56 5.99 21.49 19.44
N HIS A 57 6.76 20.66 18.72
CA HIS A 57 7.15 20.96 17.33
C HIS A 57 6.11 20.35 16.38
N ALA A 58 5.27 21.20 15.79
CA ALA A 58 4.25 20.82 14.83
C ALA A 58 4.29 21.76 13.61
N VAL A 59 3.90 21.25 12.46
CA VAL A 59 3.80 21.98 11.19
C VAL A 59 2.42 21.73 10.58
N ALA A 60 1.83 22.73 9.93
CA ALA A 60 0.58 22.52 9.24
C ALA A 60 0.72 21.46 8.14
N LEU A 61 -0.23 20.52 8.05
CA LEU A 61 -0.23 19.45 7.05
C LEU A 61 -0.16 20.01 5.62
N SER A 62 -0.76 21.18 5.39
CA SER A 62 -0.70 21.89 4.11
C SER A 62 0.67 22.48 3.75
N GLN A 63 1.63 22.50 4.67
CA GLN A 63 2.97 23.03 4.47
C GLN A 63 4.04 21.94 4.29
N VAL A 64 3.64 20.68 4.36
CA VAL A 64 4.54 19.56 4.18
C VAL A 64 4.28 18.83 2.86
N THR A 65 5.31 18.19 2.32
CA THR A 65 5.16 17.18 1.28
C THR A 65 5.13 15.81 1.94
N LEU A 66 4.02 15.09 1.82
CA LEU A 66 3.94 13.71 2.28
C LEU A 66 4.73 12.81 1.33
N LEU A 67 5.59 11.99 1.89
CA LEU A 67 6.38 10.99 1.19
C LEU A 67 5.78 9.60 1.41
N ALA A 68 6.30 8.57 0.71
CA ALA A 68 5.98 7.19 1.05
C ALA A 68 6.18 6.97 2.56
N PRO A 69 5.16 6.54 3.32
CA PRO A 69 5.29 6.40 4.78
C PRO A 69 6.43 5.47 5.18
N LEU A 70 6.68 4.44 4.37
CA LEU A 70 7.77 3.47 4.54
C LEU A 70 8.46 3.24 3.20
N PRO A 71 9.48 4.04 2.85
CA PRO A 71 10.12 3.97 1.53
C PRO A 71 11.07 2.78 1.34
N ASN A 72 11.45 2.09 2.41
CA ASN A 72 12.49 1.05 2.39
C ASN A 72 12.10 -0.20 3.22
N PRO A 73 10.96 -0.84 2.93
CA PRO A 73 10.60 -2.11 3.57
C PRO A 73 11.62 -3.20 3.22
N SER A 74 11.67 -4.27 4.03
CA SER A 74 12.50 -5.43 3.69
C SER A 74 11.83 -6.30 2.61
N LYS A 75 10.50 -6.37 2.62
CA LYS A 75 9.70 -7.07 1.62
C LYS A 75 8.50 -6.22 1.21
N TYR A 76 8.14 -6.28 -0.06
CA TYR A 76 6.88 -5.82 -0.57
C TYR A 76 6.21 -6.99 -1.29
N LEU A 77 5.30 -7.64 -0.59
CA LEU A 77 4.58 -8.83 -1.02
C LEU A 77 3.19 -8.42 -1.50
N ALA A 78 2.67 -9.11 -2.52
CA ALA A 78 1.33 -8.88 -3.02
C ALA A 78 0.64 -10.19 -3.38
N ILE A 79 -0.67 -10.24 -3.18
CA ILE A 79 -1.49 -11.41 -3.51
C ILE A 79 -2.36 -11.14 -4.73
N GLY A 80 -2.27 -12.00 -5.73
CA GLY A 80 -3.17 -11.99 -6.88
C GLY A 80 -4.46 -12.76 -6.63
N MET A 81 -5.53 -12.41 -7.39
CA MET A 81 -6.79 -13.15 -7.44
C MET A 81 -7.49 -13.30 -6.07
N ASN A 82 -7.46 -12.27 -5.24
CA ASN A 82 -7.95 -12.33 -3.87
C ASN A 82 -9.34 -11.71 -3.64
N TYR A 83 -10.02 -11.19 -4.67
CA TYR A 83 -11.38 -10.68 -4.56
C TYR A 83 -12.35 -11.50 -5.43
N ARG A 84 -13.51 -11.88 -4.87
CA ARG A 84 -14.47 -12.77 -5.54
C ARG A 84 -14.91 -12.27 -6.91
N LYS A 85 -15.24 -10.96 -7.02
CA LYS A 85 -15.66 -10.36 -8.30
C LYS A 85 -14.49 -10.29 -9.31
N HIS A 86 -13.27 -10.01 -8.84
CA HIS A 86 -12.08 -9.99 -9.69
C HIS A 86 -11.74 -11.38 -10.25
N VAL A 87 -11.86 -12.43 -9.44
CA VAL A 87 -11.74 -13.82 -9.90
C VAL A 87 -12.79 -14.16 -10.97
N ALA A 88 -14.06 -13.75 -10.75
CA ALA A 88 -15.12 -13.94 -11.73
C ALA A 88 -14.91 -13.15 -13.03
N GLU A 89 -14.29 -11.97 -12.95
CA GLU A 89 -13.90 -11.14 -14.10
C GLU A 89 -12.77 -11.81 -14.90
N ALA A 90 -11.71 -12.27 -14.23
CA ALA A 90 -10.57 -12.96 -14.85
C ALA A 90 -10.98 -14.30 -15.50
N ALA A 91 -11.96 -15.01 -14.93
CA ALA A 91 -12.49 -16.24 -15.51
C ALA A 91 -13.12 -16.03 -16.89
N LYS A 92 -13.70 -14.85 -17.17
CA LYS A 92 -14.28 -14.51 -18.49
C LYS A 92 -13.23 -14.42 -19.60
N VAL A 93 -11.97 -14.16 -19.23
CA VAL A 93 -10.82 -14.11 -20.15
C VAL A 93 -9.94 -15.36 -20.06
N GLY A 94 -10.46 -16.44 -19.46
CA GLY A 94 -9.81 -17.76 -19.44
C GLY A 94 -8.80 -17.99 -18.33
N VAL A 95 -8.71 -17.10 -17.34
CA VAL A 95 -7.84 -17.28 -16.17
C VAL A 95 -8.57 -18.13 -15.13
N SER A 96 -7.98 -19.28 -14.76
CA SER A 96 -8.57 -20.19 -13.77
C SER A 96 -8.35 -19.67 -12.34
N THR A 97 -9.30 -19.94 -11.45
CA THR A 97 -9.15 -19.67 -10.02
C THR A 97 -8.03 -20.54 -9.45
N PRO A 98 -7.02 -19.96 -8.80
CA PRO A 98 -5.95 -20.76 -8.20
C PRO A 98 -6.50 -21.53 -6.98
N PRO A 99 -5.98 -22.75 -6.72
CA PRO A 99 -6.40 -23.57 -5.58
C PRO A 99 -5.81 -23.07 -4.24
N THR A 100 -4.83 -22.18 -4.28
CA THR A 100 -4.14 -21.62 -3.11
C THR A 100 -3.92 -20.12 -3.29
N GLN A 101 -3.44 -19.46 -2.25
CA GLN A 101 -2.98 -18.07 -2.35
C GLN A 101 -1.86 -17.92 -3.37
N VAL A 102 -1.96 -16.95 -4.26
CA VAL A 102 -0.95 -16.64 -5.29
C VAL A 102 -0.16 -15.41 -4.88
N TRP A 103 1.03 -15.63 -4.39
CA TRP A 103 1.91 -14.57 -3.93
C TRP A 103 3.00 -14.25 -4.94
N PHE A 104 3.28 -12.95 -5.07
CA PHE A 104 4.41 -12.43 -5.82
C PHE A 104 5.08 -11.29 -5.04
N ASN A 105 6.26 -10.88 -5.50
CA ASN A 105 7.00 -9.76 -4.92
C ASN A 105 6.93 -8.56 -5.86
N LYS A 106 6.78 -7.38 -5.28
CA LYS A 106 7.19 -6.14 -5.93
C LYS A 106 8.60 -5.80 -5.46
N GLN A 107 9.47 -5.35 -6.38
CA GLN A 107 10.77 -4.81 -5.99
C GLN A 107 10.55 -3.55 -5.14
N VAL A 108 11.26 -3.44 -4.04
CA VAL A 108 11.10 -2.29 -3.13
C VAL A 108 11.45 -0.95 -3.79
N SER A 109 12.25 -0.99 -4.85
CA SER A 109 12.59 0.18 -5.68
C SER A 109 11.39 0.77 -6.44
N CYS A 110 10.30 0.03 -6.61
CA CYS A 110 9.09 0.56 -7.25
C CYS A 110 8.28 1.51 -6.35
N ILE A 111 8.60 1.58 -5.05
CA ILE A 111 7.83 2.39 -4.09
C ILE A 111 7.85 3.86 -4.51
N ASN A 112 6.65 4.45 -4.46
CA ASN A 112 6.42 5.86 -4.74
C ASN A 112 5.58 6.49 -3.62
N GLY A 113 5.65 7.79 -3.50
CA GLY A 113 4.86 8.56 -2.55
C GLY A 113 3.38 8.65 -2.92
N PRO A 114 2.54 9.09 -1.97
CA PRO A 114 1.09 9.16 -2.16
C PRO A 114 0.65 10.11 -3.28
N PHE A 115 1.49 11.09 -3.61
CA PHE A 115 1.21 12.13 -4.61
C PHE A 115 2.35 12.28 -5.63
N GLY A 116 3.25 11.29 -5.72
CA GLY A 116 4.32 11.25 -6.70
C GLY A 116 3.82 10.85 -8.08
N ASP A 117 4.47 11.33 -9.14
CA ASP A 117 4.16 10.91 -10.50
C ASP A 117 4.49 9.42 -10.70
N VAL A 118 3.68 8.73 -11.50
CA VAL A 118 3.93 7.35 -11.95
C VAL A 118 4.39 7.39 -13.39
N HIS A 119 5.50 6.73 -13.67
CA HIS A 119 6.08 6.69 -15.00
C HIS A 119 5.34 5.69 -15.90
N LEU A 120 4.90 6.15 -17.08
CA LEU A 120 4.49 5.27 -18.16
C LEU A 120 5.77 4.74 -18.83
N PRO A 121 6.08 3.43 -18.69
CA PRO A 121 7.32 2.88 -19.24
C PRO A 121 7.39 3.02 -20.75
N ALA A 122 8.54 3.45 -21.29
CA ALA A 122 8.75 3.61 -22.72
C ALA A 122 8.62 2.28 -23.50
N VAL A 123 8.75 1.15 -22.82
CA VAL A 123 8.72 -0.21 -23.39
C VAL A 123 7.32 -0.83 -23.43
N SER A 124 6.30 -0.16 -22.90
CA SER A 124 4.94 -0.71 -22.84
C SER A 124 3.84 0.36 -22.93
N ASN A 125 2.72 -0.02 -23.53
CA ASN A 125 1.48 0.77 -23.54
C ASN A 125 0.35 0.13 -22.71
N GLN A 126 0.69 -0.81 -21.82
CA GLN A 126 -0.28 -1.59 -21.06
C GLN A 126 -0.14 -1.36 -19.55
N LEU A 127 0.02 -0.08 -19.16
CA LEU A 127 0.02 0.34 -17.75
C LEU A 127 -1.41 0.31 -17.20
N ASP A 128 -1.61 -0.30 -16.04
CA ASP A 128 -2.92 -0.51 -15.41
C ASP A 128 -2.84 -0.24 -13.90
N TYR A 129 -3.98 -0.05 -13.28
CA TYR A 129 -4.16 0.33 -11.87
C TYR A 129 -4.80 -0.80 -11.07
N GLU A 130 -4.49 -0.87 -9.76
CA GLU A 130 -5.07 -1.82 -8.82
C GLU A 130 -5.10 -1.21 -7.40
N VAL A 131 -6.26 -0.66 -6.96
CA VAL A 131 -6.39 -0.19 -5.57
C VAL A 131 -6.39 -1.38 -4.62
N GLU A 132 -5.57 -1.29 -3.56
CA GLU A 132 -5.44 -2.34 -2.56
C GLU A 132 -5.28 -1.77 -1.16
N LEU A 133 -5.77 -2.49 -0.16
CA LEU A 133 -5.38 -2.27 1.23
C LEU A 133 -3.97 -2.84 1.43
N CYS A 134 -3.06 -2.03 1.96
CA CYS A 134 -1.72 -2.46 2.32
C CYS A 134 -1.60 -2.64 3.83
N VAL A 135 -1.18 -3.82 4.26
CA VAL A 135 -0.88 -4.13 5.66
C VAL A 135 0.60 -3.88 5.93
N VAL A 136 0.91 -3.24 7.06
CA VAL A 136 2.26 -3.03 7.55
C VAL A 136 2.51 -3.96 8.74
N ILE A 137 3.48 -4.84 8.64
CA ILE A 137 3.90 -5.72 9.74
C ILE A 137 4.60 -4.88 10.82
N GLY A 138 4.24 -5.09 12.07
CA GLY A 138 4.76 -4.35 13.22
C GLY A 138 5.64 -5.17 14.16
N GLN A 139 5.53 -6.49 14.09
CA GLN A 139 6.32 -7.37 14.94
C GLN A 139 6.91 -8.52 14.14
N ARG A 140 8.18 -8.83 14.44
CA ARG A 140 8.84 -10.01 13.85
C ARG A 140 8.07 -11.27 14.21
N CYS A 141 7.65 -12.03 13.21
CA CYS A 141 6.82 -13.21 13.44
C CYS A 141 7.11 -14.34 12.46
N ARG A 142 6.86 -15.56 12.94
CA ARG A 142 7.01 -16.82 12.22
C ARG A 142 5.99 -17.82 12.75
N HIS A 143 5.34 -18.60 11.87
CA HIS A 143 4.29 -19.56 12.23
C HIS A 143 3.17 -18.96 13.09
N VAL A 144 2.71 -17.76 12.75
CA VAL A 144 1.61 -17.08 13.45
C VAL A 144 0.29 -17.77 13.10
N SER A 145 -0.54 -18.05 14.10
CA SER A 145 -1.90 -18.53 13.85
C SER A 145 -2.78 -17.36 13.33
N ARG A 146 -3.88 -17.71 12.67
CA ARG A 146 -4.85 -16.72 12.19
C ARG A 146 -5.38 -15.82 13.34
N GLU A 147 -5.64 -16.40 14.51
CA GLU A 147 -6.14 -15.69 15.69
C GLU A 147 -5.12 -14.69 16.25
N ALA A 148 -3.83 -15.01 16.14
CA ALA A 148 -2.74 -14.15 16.61
C ALA A 148 -2.30 -13.11 15.56
N ALA A 149 -2.71 -13.25 14.29
CA ALA A 149 -2.23 -12.42 13.18
C ALA A 149 -2.49 -10.92 13.39
N ARG A 150 -3.61 -10.55 14.03
CA ARG A 150 -3.90 -9.13 14.33
C ARG A 150 -2.81 -8.49 15.21
N SER A 151 -2.22 -9.23 16.13
CA SER A 151 -1.25 -8.69 17.08
C SER A 151 0.09 -8.29 16.48
N VAL A 152 0.41 -8.78 15.27
CA VAL A 152 1.66 -8.48 14.58
C VAL A 152 1.55 -7.33 13.57
N ILE A 153 0.38 -6.70 13.45
CA ILE A 153 0.12 -5.61 12.50
C ILE A 153 0.41 -4.26 13.17
N ALA A 154 1.23 -3.43 12.53
CA ALA A 154 1.47 -2.04 12.93
C ALA A 154 0.38 -1.09 12.45
N GLY A 155 -0.18 -1.34 11.27
CA GLY A 155 -1.20 -0.50 10.68
C GLY A 155 -1.49 -0.82 9.24
N TYR A 156 -2.23 0.09 8.61
CA TYR A 156 -2.76 -0.06 7.28
C TYR A 156 -2.59 1.23 6.49
N MET A 157 -2.45 1.13 5.18
CA MET A 157 -2.41 2.27 4.26
C MET A 157 -3.02 1.91 2.92
N VAL A 158 -3.26 2.89 2.08
CA VAL A 158 -3.62 2.67 0.67
C VAL A 158 -2.37 2.27 -0.09
N CYS A 159 -2.49 1.34 -1.02
CA CYS A 159 -1.50 1.13 -2.07
C CYS A 159 -2.18 0.98 -3.44
N ASN A 160 -1.41 1.23 -4.48
CA ASN A 160 -1.81 0.97 -5.85
C ASN A 160 -0.78 0.01 -6.47
N ASP A 161 -1.19 -1.23 -6.73
CA ASP A 161 -0.33 -2.23 -7.36
C ASP A 161 -0.30 -2.01 -8.88
N VAL A 162 0.27 -0.86 -9.28
CA VAL A 162 0.39 -0.48 -10.68
C VAL A 162 1.14 -1.56 -11.45
N SER A 163 0.56 -1.96 -12.59
CA SER A 163 0.93 -3.16 -13.33
C SER A 163 1.21 -2.85 -14.80
N VAL A 164 2.31 -3.35 -15.33
CA VAL A 164 2.62 -3.34 -16.76
C VAL A 164 2.22 -4.71 -17.31
N ARG A 165 1.01 -4.80 -17.90
CA ARG A 165 0.29 -6.08 -18.12
C ARG A 165 1.01 -7.05 -19.05
N ASP A 166 1.56 -6.57 -20.16
CA ASP A 166 2.33 -7.38 -21.10
C ASP A 166 3.59 -7.99 -20.44
N TRP A 167 4.25 -7.26 -19.54
CA TRP A 167 5.38 -7.74 -18.76
C TRP A 167 4.95 -8.66 -17.60
N GLN A 168 3.81 -8.37 -16.96
CA GLN A 168 3.25 -9.21 -15.91
C GLN A 168 2.89 -10.60 -16.43
N LEU A 169 2.24 -10.65 -17.60
CA LEU A 169 1.75 -11.90 -18.18
C LEU A 169 2.83 -12.68 -18.93
N ALA A 170 3.99 -12.09 -19.18
CA ALA A 170 5.10 -12.74 -19.86
C ALA A 170 5.74 -13.87 -19.02
N THR A 171 5.62 -13.83 -17.70
CA THR A 171 6.21 -14.82 -16.79
C THR A 171 5.25 -15.20 -15.66
N GLN A 172 5.37 -16.45 -15.18
CA GLN A 172 4.55 -16.93 -14.06
C GLN A 172 4.82 -16.21 -12.74
N THR A 173 6.00 -15.61 -12.56
CA THR A 173 6.36 -14.91 -11.34
C THR A 173 5.74 -13.51 -11.24
N MET A 174 5.27 -12.93 -12.36
CA MET A 174 4.68 -11.60 -12.47
C MET A 174 5.60 -10.44 -12.03
N THR A 175 6.69 -10.73 -11.33
CA THR A 175 7.53 -9.78 -10.59
C THR A 175 7.96 -8.58 -11.42
N ILE A 176 8.41 -8.78 -12.65
CA ILE A 176 8.93 -7.66 -13.48
C ILE A 176 7.80 -6.69 -13.83
N GLY A 177 6.65 -7.18 -14.33
CA GLY A 177 5.50 -6.33 -14.68
C GLY A 177 4.85 -5.61 -13.51
N LYS A 178 5.17 -6.02 -12.28
CA LYS A 178 4.70 -5.42 -11.03
C LYS A 178 5.74 -4.51 -10.35
N SER A 179 6.92 -4.30 -10.96
CA SER A 179 8.07 -3.73 -10.26
C SER A 179 8.80 -2.61 -11.03
N PHE A 180 8.18 -2.06 -12.07
CA PHE A 180 8.72 -0.86 -12.72
C PHE A 180 8.84 0.27 -11.69
N ASP A 181 9.86 1.11 -11.84
CA ASP A 181 10.07 2.27 -10.97
C ASP A 181 8.79 3.11 -10.90
N THR A 182 8.50 3.65 -9.72
CA THR A 182 7.29 4.43 -9.40
C THR A 182 5.97 3.64 -9.40
N CYS A 183 5.93 2.36 -9.82
CA CYS A 183 4.72 1.55 -9.93
C CYS A 183 4.22 0.95 -8.60
N GLY A 184 4.66 1.47 -7.46
CA GLY A 184 4.23 1.06 -6.13
C GLY A 184 3.84 2.25 -5.23
N PRO A 185 2.90 3.13 -5.62
CA PRO A 185 2.45 4.21 -4.74
C PRO A 185 1.83 3.68 -3.45
N ILE A 186 2.24 4.26 -2.32
CA ILE A 186 1.73 3.93 -0.98
C ILE A 186 1.49 5.18 -0.14
N GLY A 187 0.53 5.13 0.77
CA GLY A 187 0.23 6.20 1.72
C GLY A 187 -1.27 6.42 1.97
N PRO A 188 -1.70 7.65 2.28
CA PRO A 188 -0.87 8.82 2.54
C PRO A 188 -0.13 8.73 3.88
N TRP A 189 -0.57 7.84 4.78
CA TRP A 189 -0.05 7.54 6.11
C TRP A 189 -0.32 6.09 6.50
N ILE A 190 0.34 5.63 7.56
CA ILE A 190 0.01 4.36 8.20
C ILE A 190 -1.00 4.65 9.31
N VAL A 191 -2.21 4.08 9.22
CA VAL A 191 -3.25 4.16 10.25
C VAL A 191 -3.13 2.98 11.17
N THR A 192 -2.95 3.22 12.47
CA THR A 192 -2.82 2.15 13.46
C THR A 192 -4.14 1.39 13.68
N PRO A 193 -4.10 0.09 14.10
CA PRO A 193 -5.31 -0.73 14.21
C PRO A 193 -6.37 -0.24 15.21
N ASP A 194 -5.94 0.52 16.23
CA ASP A 194 -6.84 1.15 17.21
C ASP A 194 -7.67 2.28 16.62
N GLU A 195 -7.09 3.04 15.66
CA GLU A 195 -7.79 4.14 14.99
C GLU A 195 -8.69 3.64 13.84
N LEU A 196 -8.22 2.64 13.07
CA LEU A 196 -8.96 2.16 11.91
C LEU A 196 -10.19 1.31 12.26
N GLY A 197 -10.11 0.52 13.31
CA GLY A 197 -11.16 -0.43 13.69
C GLY A 197 -11.06 -1.75 12.93
N ASP A 198 -12.13 -2.15 12.23
CA ASP A 198 -12.20 -3.42 11.49
C ASP A 198 -11.67 -3.24 10.05
N PRO A 199 -10.49 -3.80 9.73
CA PRO A 199 -9.92 -3.68 8.40
C PRO A 199 -10.67 -4.46 7.31
N HIS A 200 -11.63 -5.31 7.68
CA HIS A 200 -12.46 -6.09 6.75
C HIS A 200 -13.81 -5.44 6.43
N ALA A 201 -14.08 -4.25 6.97
CA ALA A 201 -15.34 -3.52 6.77
C ALA A 201 -15.13 -2.17 6.03
N LEU A 202 -14.06 -2.01 5.26
CA LEU A 202 -13.69 -0.77 4.60
C LEU A 202 -14.09 -0.79 3.13
N ARG A 203 -14.61 0.34 2.63
CA ARG A 203 -14.80 0.55 1.19
C ARG A 203 -13.49 0.97 0.56
N LEU A 204 -13.13 0.36 -0.59
CA LEU A 204 -11.97 0.74 -1.39
C LEU A 204 -12.41 1.07 -2.81
N GLN A 205 -11.88 2.15 -3.35
CA GLN A 205 -12.30 2.72 -4.62
C GLN A 205 -11.11 3.22 -5.44
N MET A 206 -11.21 3.08 -6.77
CA MET A 206 -10.27 3.65 -7.74
C MET A 206 -11.00 4.52 -8.73
N TRP A 207 -10.53 5.72 -8.94
CA TRP A 207 -10.95 6.61 -10.01
C TRP A 207 -9.80 6.84 -10.98
N VAL A 208 -10.13 6.91 -12.26
CA VAL A 208 -9.21 7.37 -13.30
C VAL A 208 -9.85 8.57 -14.00
N ASN A 209 -9.19 9.71 -13.97
CA ASN A 209 -9.71 10.97 -14.53
C ASN A 209 -11.12 11.34 -13.99
N GLY A 210 -11.36 11.04 -12.71
CA GLY A 210 -12.65 11.28 -12.05
C GLY A 210 -13.74 10.23 -12.36
N GLU A 211 -13.48 9.23 -13.20
CA GLU A 211 -14.39 8.12 -13.47
C GLU A 211 -14.11 6.96 -12.50
N LEU A 212 -15.16 6.51 -11.79
CA LEU A 212 -15.07 5.38 -10.88
C LEU A 212 -14.83 4.07 -11.66
N ARG A 213 -13.74 3.39 -11.36
CA ARG A 213 -13.29 2.17 -12.05
C ARG A 213 -13.41 0.92 -11.16
N GLN A 214 -12.98 1.02 -9.91
CA GLN A 214 -13.08 -0.07 -8.94
C GLN A 214 -13.87 0.40 -7.73
N ASP A 215 -14.75 -0.46 -7.20
CA ASP A 215 -15.56 -0.17 -6.02
C ASP A 215 -16.00 -1.49 -5.36
N ASP A 216 -15.46 -1.77 -4.18
CA ASP A 216 -15.83 -2.95 -3.40
C ASP A 216 -15.51 -2.72 -1.91
N MET A 217 -15.75 -3.76 -1.11
CA MET A 217 -15.46 -3.80 0.31
C MET A 217 -14.31 -4.76 0.60
N THR A 218 -13.45 -4.45 1.56
CA THR A 218 -12.36 -5.34 1.98
C THR A 218 -12.85 -6.70 2.47
N GLY A 219 -14.09 -6.78 2.97
CA GLY A 219 -14.74 -8.05 3.32
C GLY A 219 -15.06 -8.99 2.13
N ALA A 220 -14.87 -8.52 0.88
CA ALA A 220 -15.00 -9.34 -0.32
C ALA A 220 -13.75 -10.16 -0.64
N MET A 221 -12.67 -10.01 0.13
CA MET A 221 -11.46 -10.84 0.01
C MET A 221 -11.82 -12.33 0.14
N ILE A 222 -11.13 -13.18 -0.65
CA ILE A 222 -11.25 -14.64 -0.58
C ILE A 222 -10.43 -15.15 0.62
N HIS A 223 -9.22 -14.68 0.75
CA HIS A 223 -8.34 -14.87 1.90
C HIS A 223 -8.24 -13.56 2.65
N ASP A 224 -8.76 -13.52 3.88
CA ASP A 224 -8.70 -12.30 4.67
C ASP A 224 -7.25 -11.99 5.12
N ILE A 225 -7.04 -10.81 5.69
CA ILE A 225 -5.72 -10.35 6.11
C ILE A 225 -5.04 -11.32 7.07
N TYR A 226 -5.79 -11.93 7.98
CA TYR A 226 -5.25 -12.84 8.99
C TYR A 226 -4.86 -14.19 8.38
N ASP A 227 -5.63 -14.69 7.40
CA ASP A 227 -5.28 -15.88 6.61
C ASP A 227 -4.00 -15.64 5.80
N GLN A 228 -3.84 -14.43 5.22
CA GLN A 228 -2.66 -14.04 4.47
C GLN A 228 -1.39 -14.06 5.35
N ILE A 229 -1.45 -13.43 6.53
CA ILE A 229 -0.32 -13.39 7.48
C ILE A 229 0.02 -14.79 7.99
N ALA A 230 -1.00 -15.59 8.37
CA ALA A 230 -0.79 -16.96 8.82
C ALA A 230 -0.11 -17.81 7.74
N HIS A 231 -0.57 -17.72 6.49
CA HIS A 231 0.02 -18.42 5.35
C HIS A 231 1.48 -18.03 5.10
N LEU A 232 1.76 -16.73 4.93
CA LEU A 232 3.11 -16.23 4.64
C LEU A 232 4.10 -16.56 5.75
N SER A 233 3.67 -16.39 7.01
CA SER A 233 4.54 -16.67 8.17
C SER A 233 4.87 -18.16 8.32
N THR A 234 4.17 -19.04 7.63
CA THR A 234 4.53 -20.46 7.53
C THR A 234 5.76 -20.67 6.63
N ALA A 235 5.89 -19.88 5.56
CA ALA A 235 6.97 -20.01 4.59
C ALA A 235 8.26 -19.33 5.04
N PHE A 236 8.17 -18.09 5.58
CA PHE A 236 9.32 -17.27 5.99
C PHE A 236 8.97 -16.33 7.13
N THR A 237 9.99 -15.75 7.76
CA THR A 237 9.82 -14.73 8.80
C THR A 237 9.34 -13.43 8.17
N LEU A 238 8.28 -12.86 8.74
CA LEU A 238 7.86 -11.49 8.50
C LEU A 238 8.56 -10.57 9.51
N GLU A 239 9.07 -9.45 9.02
CA GLU A 239 9.83 -8.48 9.80
C GLU A 239 9.03 -7.16 9.96
N PRO A 240 9.28 -6.37 11.02
CA PRO A 240 8.66 -5.05 11.15
C PRO A 240 8.93 -4.18 9.91
N GLY A 241 7.87 -3.59 9.38
CA GLY A 241 7.93 -2.81 8.14
C GLY A 241 7.79 -3.61 6.85
N ASP A 242 7.62 -4.93 6.87
CA ASP A 242 7.21 -5.66 5.67
C ASP A 242 5.82 -5.21 5.23
N LEU A 243 5.61 -5.07 3.92
CA LEU A 243 4.36 -4.65 3.30
C LEU A 243 3.65 -5.83 2.64
N LEU A 244 2.34 -5.92 2.87
CA LEU A 244 1.46 -6.90 2.24
C LEU A 244 0.33 -6.16 1.52
N ALA A 245 0.37 -6.12 0.19
CA ALA A 245 -0.75 -5.69 -0.65
C ALA A 245 -1.75 -6.84 -0.72
N THR A 246 -3.01 -6.58 -0.36
CA THR A 246 -3.98 -7.65 -0.01
C THR A 246 -4.87 -8.09 -1.17
N GLY A 247 -4.57 -7.62 -2.37
CA GLY A 247 -5.35 -7.90 -3.57
C GLY A 247 -6.30 -6.76 -3.93
N THR A 248 -6.67 -6.73 -5.21
CA THR A 248 -7.52 -5.69 -5.82
C THR A 248 -8.90 -6.22 -6.17
N PRO A 249 -9.96 -5.39 -6.13
CA PRO A 249 -11.29 -5.75 -6.61
C PRO A 249 -11.37 -5.74 -8.14
N SER A 250 -12.53 -6.12 -8.70
CA SER A 250 -12.86 -6.02 -10.13
C SER A 250 -12.84 -4.57 -10.63
N GLY A 251 -12.72 -4.39 -11.94
CA GLY A 251 -12.73 -3.08 -12.61
C GLY A 251 -11.35 -2.63 -13.08
N VAL A 252 -10.37 -3.54 -13.12
CA VAL A 252 -9.05 -3.27 -13.70
C VAL A 252 -9.14 -3.05 -15.20
N GLY A 253 -8.25 -2.19 -15.74
CA GLY A 253 -8.31 -1.79 -17.16
C GLY A 253 -8.12 -2.93 -18.14
N VAL A 254 -7.28 -3.92 -17.82
CA VAL A 254 -7.05 -5.11 -18.66
C VAL A 254 -8.30 -5.97 -18.86
N ALA A 255 -9.23 -5.95 -17.91
CA ALA A 255 -10.45 -6.74 -17.96
C ALA A 255 -11.63 -6.03 -18.66
N MET A 256 -11.46 -4.79 -19.06
CA MET A 256 -12.47 -4.05 -19.84
C MET A 256 -12.59 -4.60 -21.25
N SER A 257 -13.71 -4.37 -21.91
CA SER A 257 -13.95 -4.80 -23.29
C SER A 257 -14.31 -3.62 -24.19
N PRO A 258 -13.36 -3.11 -25.04
CA PRO A 258 -11.94 -3.50 -25.12
C PRO A 258 -11.13 -3.08 -23.89
N PRO A 259 -9.93 -3.66 -23.65
CA PRO A 259 -9.04 -3.24 -22.58
C PRO A 259 -8.69 -1.75 -22.65
N VAL A 260 -8.65 -1.09 -21.47
CA VAL A 260 -8.34 0.35 -21.36
C VAL A 260 -7.14 0.52 -20.43
N TYR A 261 -6.03 0.98 -20.98
CA TYR A 261 -4.78 1.22 -20.27
C TYR A 261 -4.53 2.71 -20.05
N LEU A 262 -3.79 2.99 -19.00
CA LEU A 262 -3.38 4.35 -18.61
C LEU A 262 -2.47 4.99 -19.66
N ARG A 263 -2.57 6.31 -19.78
CA ARG A 263 -1.80 7.15 -20.68
C ARG A 263 -1.13 8.29 -19.93
N ALA A 264 -0.07 8.83 -20.50
CA ALA A 264 0.52 10.06 -19.96
C ALA A 264 -0.53 11.18 -19.92
N GLY A 265 -0.63 11.84 -18.77
CA GLY A 265 -1.65 12.85 -18.45
C GLY A 265 -2.82 12.34 -17.61
N ASP A 266 -3.07 11.03 -17.58
CA ASP A 266 -4.11 10.45 -16.71
C ASP A 266 -3.78 10.65 -15.23
N VAL A 267 -4.82 10.70 -14.40
CA VAL A 267 -4.73 10.80 -12.94
C VAL A 267 -5.47 9.64 -12.32
N MET A 268 -4.77 8.87 -11.50
CA MET A 268 -5.32 7.79 -10.68
C MET A 268 -5.54 8.30 -9.25
N ARG A 269 -6.73 8.07 -8.69
CA ARG A 269 -7.02 8.31 -7.29
C ARG A 269 -7.51 7.01 -6.64
N ALA A 270 -6.72 6.47 -5.73
CA ALA A 270 -7.07 5.32 -4.92
C ALA A 270 -7.44 5.76 -3.51
N GLU A 271 -8.61 5.34 -3.02
CA GLU A 271 -9.12 5.75 -1.70
C GLU A 271 -9.63 4.54 -0.93
N ILE A 272 -9.36 4.54 0.38
CA ILE A 272 -9.90 3.56 1.32
C ILE A 272 -10.51 4.30 2.50
N GLU A 273 -11.75 3.94 2.81
CA GLU A 273 -12.50 4.49 3.94
C GLU A 273 -11.71 4.38 5.26
N GLY A 274 -11.73 5.45 6.06
CA GLY A 274 -10.98 5.51 7.33
C GLY A 274 -9.47 5.72 7.20
N ILE A 275 -8.89 5.50 6.00
CA ILE A 275 -7.46 5.72 5.75
C ILE A 275 -7.25 7.05 5.02
N GLY A 276 -7.90 7.24 3.87
CA GLY A 276 -7.72 8.39 3.00
C GLY A 276 -7.40 7.98 1.57
N ALA A 277 -6.75 8.87 0.82
CA ALA A 277 -6.49 8.66 -0.59
C ALA A 277 -5.04 8.97 -0.98
N ILE A 278 -4.59 8.28 -2.02
CA ILE A 278 -3.39 8.61 -2.79
C ILE A 278 -3.82 9.02 -4.19
N GLU A 279 -3.11 9.97 -4.80
CA GLU A 279 -3.44 10.46 -6.13
C GLU A 279 -2.16 10.66 -6.95
N ASN A 280 -2.05 9.96 -8.05
CA ASN A 280 -0.84 9.91 -8.85
C ASN A 280 -1.15 10.25 -10.31
N ARG A 281 -0.38 11.19 -10.87
CA ARG A 281 -0.42 11.52 -12.29
C ARG A 281 0.49 10.56 -13.07
N ILE A 282 0.04 10.13 -14.24
CA ILE A 282 0.87 9.37 -15.17
C ILE A 282 1.68 10.35 -16.01
N VAL A 283 2.98 10.19 -16.03
CA VAL A 283 3.90 10.97 -16.88
C VAL A 283 4.72 10.03 -17.75
N ALA A 284 5.23 10.53 -18.87
CA ALA A 284 6.18 9.75 -19.67
C ALA A 284 7.43 9.45 -18.83
N GLU A 285 7.97 8.25 -18.98
CA GLU A 285 9.24 7.89 -18.35
C GLU A 285 10.33 8.89 -18.77
N PRO A 286 11.09 9.49 -17.83
CA PRO A 286 12.18 10.38 -18.17
C PRO A 286 13.30 9.60 -18.88
N VAL A 287 13.81 10.17 -19.97
CA VAL A 287 14.90 9.61 -20.80
C VAL A 287 16.27 9.98 -20.19
#